data_f89489c009043beb8b7aa437a6939e95
#
_entry.id   f89489c009043beb8b7aa437a6939e95
#
_cell.length_a   1.000
_cell.length_b   1.000
_cell.length_c   1.000
_cell.angle_alpha   90.00
_cell.angle_beta   90.00
_cell.angle_gamma   90.00
#
_symmetry.space_group_name_H-M   'P 1'
#
loop_
_entity.id
_entity.type
_entity.pdbx_description
1 polymer ?
#
loop_
_entity_poly.entity_id
_entity_poly.type
_entity_poly.pdbx_seq_one_letter_code
_entity_poly.pdbx_strand_id
1 'polypeptide(L)'
;MNQTAPTARMPRQIPFIIGNEACERFSFYGIRNILVQFLVSSVILAYIPEAQREGAAKDVFHSFVIGVYFFPLLGGWLADRFFGKYNTVLWFSLIYCAGHACLALFEDNRNGFYTGLFLIALGSGGIKPLVVSFCGDQFTTANKHLAKIVFDAFYWVINFG
;
A
#
# COMPACT_ATOMS: atom_id res chain seq x y z
N MET A 1 31.23 -34.04 20.48
CA MET A 1 30.32 -33.85 19.34
C MET A 1 30.00 -32.38 19.25
N ASN A 2 30.72 -31.64 18.39
CA ASN A 2 30.41 -30.23 18.12
C ASN A 2 29.16 -30.17 17.21
N GLN A 3 28.01 -29.96 17.78
CA GLN A 3 26.84 -29.53 17.02
C GLN A 3 27.13 -28.07 16.59
N THR A 4 27.57 -27.89 15.36
CA THR A 4 27.58 -26.58 14.73
C THR A 4 26.15 -26.06 14.75
N ALA A 5 25.92 -25.02 15.55
CA ALA A 5 24.62 -24.32 15.58
C ALA A 5 24.23 -23.98 14.15
N PRO A 6 22.97 -24.24 13.72
CA PRO A 6 22.54 -23.92 12.37
C PRO A 6 22.78 -22.43 12.14
N THR A 7 23.57 -22.11 11.12
CA THR A 7 23.86 -20.73 10.74
C THR A 7 22.52 -20.04 10.45
N ALA A 8 22.15 -19.13 11.31
CA ALA A 8 20.90 -18.35 11.17
C ALA A 8 20.98 -17.54 9.88
N ARG A 9 20.21 -17.94 8.88
CA ARG A 9 20.18 -17.27 7.58
C ARG A 9 18.93 -16.36 7.51
N MET A 10 19.09 -15.23 6.83
CA MET A 10 17.98 -14.36 6.50
C MET A 10 16.97 -15.12 5.63
N PRO A 11 15.68 -15.10 5.94
CA PRO A 11 14.66 -15.70 5.08
C PRO A 11 14.67 -15.07 3.69
N ARG A 12 14.61 -15.89 2.64
CA ARG A 12 14.71 -15.44 1.25
C ARG A 12 13.57 -14.52 0.81
N GLN A 13 12.46 -14.58 1.50
CA GLN A 13 11.25 -13.79 1.22
C GLN A 13 11.39 -12.33 1.65
N ILE A 14 12.24 -12.02 2.63
CA ILE A 14 12.37 -10.69 3.23
C ILE A 14 12.61 -9.57 2.21
N PRO A 15 13.55 -9.68 1.25
CA PRO A 15 13.76 -8.62 0.27
C PRO A 15 12.52 -8.32 -0.57
N PHE A 16 11.73 -9.33 -0.91
CA PHE A 16 10.50 -9.17 -1.69
C PHE A 16 9.40 -8.49 -0.87
N ILE A 17 9.30 -8.84 0.42
CA ILE A 17 8.33 -8.23 1.34
C ILE A 17 8.65 -6.75 1.54
N ILE A 18 9.93 -6.41 1.82
CA ILE A 18 10.38 -5.03 1.96
C ILE A 18 10.22 -4.26 0.65
N GLY A 19 10.54 -4.88 -0.49
CA GLY A 19 10.37 -4.27 -1.82
C GLY A 19 8.91 -3.95 -2.13
N ASN A 20 7.97 -4.84 -1.78
CA ASN A 20 6.54 -4.59 -1.93
C ASN A 20 6.09 -3.37 -1.11
N GLU A 21 6.51 -3.27 0.15
CA GLU A 21 6.23 -2.11 1.01
C GLU A 21 6.86 -0.83 0.44
N ALA A 22 8.13 -0.90 -0.02
CA ALA A 22 8.82 0.24 -0.63
C ALA A 22 8.03 0.81 -1.83
N CYS A 23 7.59 -0.04 -2.74
CA CYS A 23 6.82 0.36 -3.92
C CYS A 23 5.46 0.93 -3.52
N GLU A 24 4.78 0.32 -2.55
CA GLU A 24 3.49 0.81 -2.05
C GLU A 24 3.64 2.19 -1.39
N ARG A 25 4.63 2.37 -0.51
CA ARG A 25 4.89 3.66 0.14
C ARG A 25 5.23 4.76 -0.87
N PHE A 26 6.18 4.48 -1.76
CA PHE A 26 6.59 5.43 -2.79
C PHE A 26 5.41 5.91 -3.64
N SER A 27 4.61 4.99 -4.16
CA SER A 27 3.45 5.34 -4.99
C SER A 27 2.35 6.03 -4.19
N PHE A 28 2.10 5.62 -2.95
CA PHE A 28 1.10 6.25 -2.09
C PHE A 28 1.45 7.70 -1.75
N TYR A 29 2.70 7.97 -1.34
CA TYR A 29 3.13 9.33 -1.04
C TYR A 29 3.22 10.20 -2.30
N GLY A 30 3.60 9.61 -3.43
CA GLY A 30 3.55 10.27 -4.73
C GLY A 30 2.13 10.77 -5.05
N ILE A 31 1.13 9.88 -5.02
CA ILE A 31 -0.27 10.27 -5.23
C ILE A 31 -0.72 11.31 -4.21
N ARG A 32 -0.44 11.10 -2.94
CA ARG A 32 -0.84 12.02 -1.88
C ARG A 32 -0.36 13.45 -2.11
N ASN A 33 0.84 13.61 -2.64
CA ASN A 33 1.44 14.92 -2.86
C ASN A 33 0.89 15.64 -4.09
N ILE A 34 0.51 14.90 -5.15
CA ILE A 34 0.11 15.49 -6.42
C ILE A 34 -1.41 15.49 -6.66
N LEU A 35 -2.20 14.68 -5.93
CA LEU A 35 -3.60 14.42 -6.24
C LEU A 35 -4.46 15.68 -6.28
N VAL A 36 -4.35 16.54 -5.26
CA VAL A 36 -5.15 17.79 -5.20
C VAL A 36 -4.80 18.71 -6.35
N GLN A 37 -3.50 18.91 -6.61
CA GLN A 37 -3.02 19.77 -7.70
C GLN A 37 -3.45 19.22 -9.06
N PHE A 38 -3.35 17.92 -9.26
CA PHE A 38 -3.80 17.26 -10.47
C PHE A 38 -5.31 17.45 -10.68
N LEU A 39 -6.14 17.23 -9.66
CA LEU A 39 -7.60 17.38 -9.77
C LEU A 39 -8.03 18.80 -10.10
N VAL A 40 -7.36 19.81 -9.54
CA VAL A 40 -7.67 21.23 -9.82
C VAL A 40 -7.37 21.58 -11.28
N SER A 41 -6.26 21.06 -11.84
CA SER A 41 -5.82 21.35 -13.21
C SER A 41 -6.40 20.42 -14.27
N SER A 42 -6.95 19.26 -13.88
CA SER A 42 -7.44 18.23 -14.80
C SER A 42 -8.88 18.49 -15.30
N VAL A 43 -9.23 17.75 -16.36
CA VAL A 43 -10.59 17.71 -16.91
C VAL A 43 -11.60 17.09 -15.94
N ILE A 44 -11.13 16.30 -14.96
CA ILE A 44 -11.98 15.57 -14.00
C ILE A 44 -12.92 16.48 -13.24
N LEU A 45 -12.48 17.67 -12.83
CA LEU A 45 -13.30 18.67 -12.13
C LEU A 45 -13.69 19.87 -13.00
N ALA A 46 -13.51 19.79 -14.33
CA ALA A 46 -13.82 20.90 -15.25
C ALA A 46 -15.31 21.33 -15.24
N TYR A 47 -16.21 20.44 -14.80
CA TYR A 47 -17.64 20.73 -14.63
C TYR A 47 -17.95 21.62 -13.41
N ILE A 48 -16.99 21.83 -12.52
CA ILE A 48 -17.11 22.67 -11.32
C ILE A 48 -16.53 24.06 -11.64
N PRO A 49 -17.18 25.17 -11.20
CA PRO A 49 -16.62 26.50 -11.31
C PRO A 49 -15.22 26.58 -10.70
N GLU A 50 -14.30 27.30 -11.36
CA GLU A 50 -12.89 27.36 -10.98
C GLU A 50 -12.67 27.73 -9.51
N ALA A 51 -13.44 28.70 -9.01
CA ALA A 51 -13.38 29.13 -7.60
C ALA A 51 -13.72 28.02 -6.59
N GLN A 52 -14.38 26.94 -7.00
CA GLN A 52 -14.81 25.83 -6.11
C GLN A 52 -14.01 24.55 -6.35
N ARG A 53 -13.17 24.48 -7.40
CA ARG A 53 -12.43 23.24 -7.76
C ARG A 53 -11.47 22.81 -6.67
N GLU A 54 -10.79 23.74 -6.02
CA GLU A 54 -9.85 23.42 -4.93
C GLU A 54 -10.57 22.76 -3.75
N GLY A 55 -11.76 23.27 -3.37
CA GLY A 55 -12.59 22.66 -2.33
C GLY A 55 -12.99 21.23 -2.71
N ALA A 56 -13.54 21.06 -3.93
CA ALA A 56 -13.93 19.74 -4.44
C ALA A 56 -12.74 18.76 -4.55
N ALA A 57 -11.57 19.22 -4.96
CA ALA A 57 -10.36 18.41 -5.02
C ALA A 57 -9.93 17.93 -3.61
N LYS A 58 -10.03 18.80 -2.61
CA LYS A 58 -9.77 18.44 -1.20
C LYS A 58 -10.79 17.42 -0.68
N ASP A 59 -12.04 17.53 -1.05
CA ASP A 59 -13.07 16.55 -0.66
C ASP A 59 -12.80 15.16 -1.25
N VAL A 60 -12.40 15.10 -2.52
CA VAL A 60 -11.96 13.84 -3.16
C VAL A 60 -10.73 13.28 -2.44
N PHE A 61 -9.74 14.12 -2.15
CA PHE A 61 -8.54 13.71 -1.41
C PHE A 61 -8.89 13.16 -0.02
N HIS A 62 -9.74 13.83 0.75
CA HIS A 62 -10.14 13.38 2.07
C HIS A 62 -10.91 12.05 1.98
N SER A 63 -11.80 11.90 1.02
CA SER A 63 -12.54 10.65 0.78
C SER A 63 -11.59 9.48 0.45
N PHE A 64 -10.59 9.72 -0.39
CA PHE A 64 -9.54 8.76 -0.68
C PHE A 64 -8.76 8.36 0.58
N VAL A 65 -8.32 9.34 1.38
CA VAL A 65 -7.58 9.11 2.63
C VAL A 65 -8.42 8.34 3.65
N ILE A 66 -9.70 8.67 3.81
CA ILE A 66 -10.62 7.90 4.66
C ILE A 66 -10.67 6.44 4.22
N GLY A 67 -10.80 6.17 2.92
CA GLY A 67 -10.75 4.82 2.37
C GLY A 67 -9.46 4.09 2.72
N VAL A 68 -8.31 4.73 2.54
CA VAL A 68 -6.98 4.17 2.84
C VAL A 68 -6.81 3.79 4.32
N TYR A 69 -7.49 4.47 5.23
CA TYR A 69 -7.46 4.13 6.66
C TYR A 69 -8.60 3.19 7.10
N PHE A 70 -9.70 3.16 6.37
CA PHE A 70 -10.82 2.27 6.66
C PHE A 70 -10.57 0.83 6.16
N PHE A 71 -10.09 0.66 4.92
CA PHE A 71 -9.89 -0.66 4.31
C PHE A 71 -8.88 -1.57 5.02
N PRO A 72 -7.88 -1.10 5.79
CA PRO A 72 -7.04 -1.96 6.62
C PRO A 72 -7.81 -2.85 7.60
N LEU A 73 -8.93 -2.38 8.13
CA LEU A 73 -9.79 -3.18 9.00
C LEU A 73 -10.38 -4.36 8.23
N LEU A 74 -10.83 -4.11 7.00
CA LEU A 74 -11.36 -5.14 6.11
C LEU A 74 -10.27 -6.13 5.67
N GLY A 75 -9.09 -5.62 5.28
CA GLY A 75 -7.97 -6.44 4.84
C GLY A 75 -7.46 -7.37 5.93
N GLY A 76 -7.31 -6.87 7.16
CA GLY A 76 -6.94 -7.68 8.32
C GLY A 76 -7.96 -8.78 8.60
N TRP A 77 -9.24 -8.42 8.63
CA TRP A 77 -10.33 -9.38 8.85
C TRP A 77 -10.38 -10.48 7.78
N LEU A 78 -10.23 -10.12 6.50
CA LEU A 78 -10.20 -11.08 5.40
C LEU A 78 -9.01 -12.03 5.48
N ALA A 79 -7.84 -11.51 5.87
CA ALA A 79 -6.64 -12.32 6.04
C ALA A 79 -6.77 -13.34 7.16
N ASP A 80 -7.32 -12.92 8.30
CA ASP A 80 -7.44 -13.77 9.49
C ASP A 80 -8.54 -14.83 9.31
N ARG A 81 -9.61 -14.48 8.58
CA ARG A 81 -10.79 -15.35 8.49
C ARG A 81 -10.82 -16.28 7.29
N PHE A 82 -10.29 -15.84 6.13
CA PHE A 82 -10.53 -16.54 4.86
C PHE A 82 -9.27 -16.89 4.07
N PHE A 83 -8.38 -15.94 3.81
CA PHE A 83 -7.35 -16.10 2.78
C PHE A 83 -5.94 -16.35 3.32
N GLY A 84 -5.68 -16.03 4.59
CA GLY A 84 -4.33 -15.98 5.14
C GLY A 84 -3.54 -14.76 4.65
N LYS A 85 -2.48 -14.39 5.37
CA LYS A 85 -1.71 -13.17 5.12
C LYS A 85 -1.11 -13.10 3.71
N TYR A 86 -0.48 -14.18 3.25
CA TYR A 86 0.19 -14.20 1.94
C TYR A 86 -0.77 -13.93 0.78
N ASN A 87 -1.87 -14.69 0.71
CA ASN A 87 -2.84 -14.54 -0.37
C ASN A 87 -3.52 -13.17 -0.34
N THR A 88 -3.84 -12.66 0.86
CA THR A 88 -4.42 -11.33 1.01
C THR A 88 -3.46 -10.26 0.49
N VAL A 89 -2.20 -10.26 0.91
CA VAL A 89 -1.21 -9.31 0.41
C VAL A 89 -1.08 -9.41 -1.12
N LEU A 90 -1.01 -10.63 -1.68
CA LEU A 90 -0.88 -10.83 -3.12
C LEU A 90 -2.06 -10.24 -3.90
N TRP A 91 -3.30 -10.62 -3.53
CA TRP A 91 -4.49 -10.15 -4.25
C TRP A 91 -4.70 -8.65 -4.11
N PHE A 92 -4.48 -8.10 -2.92
CA PHE A 92 -4.61 -6.66 -2.71
C PHE A 92 -3.49 -5.87 -3.40
N SER A 93 -2.28 -6.42 -3.55
CA SER A 93 -1.23 -5.82 -4.37
C SER A 93 -1.61 -5.78 -5.85
N LEU A 94 -2.25 -6.84 -6.38
CA LEU A 94 -2.77 -6.83 -7.75
C LEU A 94 -3.88 -5.80 -7.96
N ILE A 95 -4.81 -5.68 -6.99
CA ILE A 95 -5.86 -4.65 -7.00
C ILE A 95 -5.23 -3.25 -6.97
N TYR A 96 -4.20 -3.06 -6.15
CA TYR A 96 -3.45 -1.82 -6.05
C TYR A 96 -2.80 -1.43 -7.38
N CYS A 97 -2.13 -2.38 -8.04
CA CYS A 97 -1.55 -2.18 -9.38
C CYS A 97 -2.63 -1.86 -10.43
N ALA A 98 -3.77 -2.56 -10.40
CA ALA A 98 -4.90 -2.28 -11.30
C ALA A 98 -5.46 -0.87 -11.09
N GLY A 99 -5.51 -0.39 -9.83
CA GLY A 99 -5.90 0.98 -9.51
C GLY A 99 -4.97 2.01 -10.15
N HIS A 100 -3.65 1.82 -10.09
CA HIS A 100 -2.69 2.70 -10.75
C HIS A 100 -2.81 2.66 -12.27
N ALA A 101 -3.03 1.47 -12.84
CA ALA A 101 -3.30 1.34 -14.27
C ALA A 101 -4.57 2.10 -14.68
N CYS A 102 -5.65 2.03 -13.88
CA CYS A 102 -6.86 2.81 -14.12
C CYS A 102 -6.59 4.32 -14.08
N LEU A 103 -5.81 4.83 -13.14
CA LEU A 103 -5.45 6.26 -13.11
C LEU A 103 -4.69 6.68 -14.37
N ALA A 104 -3.75 5.86 -14.85
CA ALA A 104 -2.95 6.16 -16.02
C ALA A 104 -3.75 6.06 -17.34
N LEU A 105 -4.69 5.10 -17.44
CA LEU A 105 -5.44 4.87 -18.67
C LEU A 105 -6.70 5.74 -18.79
N PHE A 106 -7.23 6.20 -17.67
CA PHE A 106 -8.49 6.95 -17.59
C PHE A 106 -8.29 8.32 -16.94
N GLU A 107 -7.16 8.97 -17.19
CA GLU A 107 -6.83 10.28 -16.59
C GLU A 107 -7.85 11.38 -16.95
N ASP A 108 -8.50 11.28 -18.13
CA ASP A 108 -9.54 12.21 -18.59
C ASP A 108 -10.97 11.73 -18.34
N ASN A 109 -11.14 10.50 -17.86
CA ASN A 109 -12.44 9.90 -17.59
C ASN A 109 -12.74 9.90 -16.10
N ARG A 110 -13.71 10.73 -15.68
CA ARG A 110 -14.10 10.89 -14.29
C ARG A 110 -14.39 9.56 -13.58
N ASN A 111 -15.18 8.69 -14.18
CA ASN A 111 -15.58 7.42 -13.55
C ASN A 111 -14.39 6.46 -13.46
N GLY A 112 -13.57 6.39 -14.50
CA GLY A 112 -12.35 5.57 -14.52
C GLY A 112 -11.35 6.06 -13.48
N PHE A 113 -11.14 7.36 -13.38
CA PHE A 113 -10.25 7.96 -12.39
C PHE A 113 -10.68 7.66 -10.94
N TYR A 114 -11.95 7.88 -10.61
CA TYR A 114 -12.46 7.58 -9.26
C TYR A 114 -12.45 6.08 -8.95
N THR A 115 -12.70 5.23 -9.94
CA THR A 115 -12.51 3.77 -9.80
C THR A 115 -11.06 3.44 -9.48
N GLY A 116 -10.10 4.08 -10.16
CA GLY A 116 -8.67 3.93 -9.87
C GLY A 116 -8.32 4.30 -8.43
N LEU A 117 -8.76 5.47 -7.96
CA LEU A 117 -8.56 5.89 -6.55
C LEU A 117 -9.17 4.91 -5.55
N PHE A 118 -10.38 4.42 -5.83
CA PHE A 118 -11.03 3.42 -4.99
C PHE A 118 -10.24 2.11 -4.92
N LEU A 119 -9.77 1.60 -6.06
CA LEU A 119 -8.95 0.37 -6.13
C LEU A 119 -7.61 0.53 -5.40
N ILE A 120 -6.98 1.72 -5.48
CA ILE A 120 -5.76 2.02 -4.74
C ILE A 120 -6.02 2.03 -3.23
N ALA A 121 -7.08 2.70 -2.78
CA ALA A 121 -7.45 2.73 -1.38
C ALA A 121 -7.76 1.33 -0.84
N LEU A 122 -8.53 0.54 -1.59
CA LEU A 122 -8.85 -0.85 -1.26
C LEU A 122 -7.57 -1.72 -1.20
N GLY A 123 -6.74 -1.67 -2.24
CA GLY A 123 -5.50 -2.43 -2.33
C GLY A 123 -4.52 -2.14 -1.19
N SER A 124 -4.31 -0.85 -0.91
CA SER A 124 -3.49 -0.39 0.22
C SER A 124 -4.00 -0.95 1.56
N GLY A 125 -5.32 -1.09 1.70
CA GLY A 125 -5.95 -1.65 2.91
C GLY A 125 -5.55 -3.09 3.22
N GLY A 126 -5.35 -3.93 2.22
CA GLY A 126 -4.89 -5.32 2.42
C GLY A 126 -3.38 -5.45 2.59
N ILE A 127 -2.60 -4.47 2.14
CA ILE A 127 -1.13 -4.50 2.21
C ILE A 127 -0.65 -4.00 3.58
N LYS A 128 -1.03 -2.79 3.95
CA LYS A 128 -0.52 -2.06 5.13
C LYS A 128 -0.53 -2.85 6.45
N PRO A 129 -1.65 -3.45 6.89
CA PRO A 129 -1.69 -4.12 8.19
C PRO A 129 -0.95 -5.46 8.18
N LEU A 130 -0.82 -6.09 7.01
CA LEU A 130 -0.39 -7.47 6.90
C LEU A 130 1.10 -7.62 6.59
N VAL A 131 1.70 -6.70 5.83
CA VAL A 131 3.10 -6.85 5.37
C VAL A 131 4.07 -6.93 6.54
N VAL A 132 3.93 -6.07 7.55
CA VAL A 132 4.80 -6.08 8.74
C VAL A 132 4.60 -7.37 9.55
N SER A 133 3.34 -7.77 9.77
CA SER A 133 3.00 -9.01 10.47
C SER A 133 3.47 -10.25 9.70
N PHE A 134 3.26 -10.28 8.38
CA PHE A 134 3.73 -11.35 7.50
C PHE A 134 5.26 -11.45 7.47
N CYS A 135 5.96 -10.31 7.52
CA CYS A 135 7.40 -10.26 7.65
C CYS A 135 7.87 -10.88 8.98
N GLY A 136 7.20 -10.54 10.09
CA GLY A 136 7.49 -11.12 11.40
C GLY A 136 7.34 -12.64 11.42
N ASP A 137 6.34 -13.19 10.74
CA ASP A 137 6.09 -14.64 10.65
C ASP A 137 7.19 -15.43 9.91
N GLN A 138 8.08 -14.75 9.18
CA GLN A 138 9.22 -15.39 8.49
C GLN A 138 10.36 -15.75 9.45
N PHE A 139 10.34 -15.27 10.69
CA PHE A 139 11.39 -15.51 11.68
C PHE A 139 11.03 -16.64 12.64
N THR A 140 12.01 -17.52 12.85
CA THR A 140 11.97 -18.60 13.84
C THR A 140 12.85 -18.24 15.05
N THR A 141 12.81 -19.05 16.11
CA THR A 141 13.67 -18.86 17.28
C THR A 141 15.16 -18.81 16.91
N ALA A 142 15.58 -19.54 15.86
CA ALA A 142 16.98 -19.63 15.43
C ALA A 142 17.51 -18.32 14.78
N ASN A 143 16.65 -17.56 14.08
CA ASN A 143 17.02 -16.34 13.36
C ASN A 143 16.32 -15.07 13.86
N LYS A 144 15.66 -15.13 15.00
CA LYS A 144 14.92 -14.02 15.60
C LYS A 144 15.78 -12.76 15.83
N HIS A 145 17.09 -12.93 16.07
CA HIS A 145 18.02 -11.81 16.24
C HIS A 145 18.19 -10.98 14.96
N LEU A 146 17.92 -11.56 13.78
CA LEU A 146 17.95 -10.84 12.50
C LEU A 146 16.67 -10.00 12.27
N ALA A 147 15.60 -10.27 13.01
CA ALA A 147 14.33 -9.54 12.87
C ALA A 147 14.50 -8.03 13.11
N LYS A 148 15.35 -7.65 14.08
CA LYS A 148 15.62 -6.23 14.34
C LYS A 148 16.13 -5.49 13.11
N ILE A 149 17.11 -6.07 12.41
CA ILE A 149 17.69 -5.46 11.19
C ILE A 149 16.61 -5.25 10.12
N VAL A 150 15.70 -6.22 10.00
CA VAL A 150 14.63 -6.17 9.03
C VAL A 150 13.58 -5.12 9.40
N PHE A 151 13.19 -5.02 10.66
CA PHE A 151 12.28 -3.96 11.10
C PHE A 151 12.90 -2.57 11.01
N ASP A 152 14.21 -2.44 11.26
CA ASP A 152 14.94 -1.20 11.01
C ASP A 152 14.91 -0.83 9.51
N ALA A 153 15.08 -1.81 8.61
CA ALA A 153 14.96 -1.60 7.16
C ALA A 153 13.53 -1.19 6.77
N PHE A 154 12.47 -1.79 7.34
CA PHE A 154 11.09 -1.35 7.16
C PHE A 154 10.90 0.11 7.56
N TYR A 155 11.41 0.49 8.72
CA TYR A 155 11.34 1.87 9.20
C TYR A 155 12.00 2.85 8.21
N TRP A 156 13.17 2.51 7.68
CA TRP A 156 13.84 3.28 6.65
C TRP A 156 13.00 3.41 5.38
N VAL A 157 12.48 2.30 4.88
CA VAL A 157 11.66 2.26 3.66
C VAL A 157 10.40 3.11 3.79
N ILE A 158 9.71 3.01 4.93
CA ILE A 158 8.49 3.81 5.19
C ILE A 158 8.79 5.32 5.21
N ASN A 159 9.96 5.72 5.70
CA ASN A 159 10.33 7.14 5.78
C ASN A 159 11.00 7.67 4.51
N PHE A 160 11.48 6.80 3.62
CA PHE A 160 12.11 7.19 2.37
C PHE A 160 11.09 7.46 1.24
N GLY A 161 9.92 6.83 1.27
CA GLY A 161 8.81 7.09 0.33
C GLY A 161 8.07 8.36 0.70
#